data_4bf570a107da3860ad1596e825ad19aa
#
_entry.id   4bf570a107da3860ad1596e825ad19aa
#
_cell.length_a   1.000
_cell.length_b   1.000
_cell.length_c   1.000
_cell.angle_alpha   90.00
_cell.angle_beta   90.00
_cell.angle_gamma   90.00
#
_symmetry.space_group_name_H-M   'P 1'
#
loop_
_entity.id
_entity.type
_entity.pdbx_description
1 polymer ?
#
loop_
_entity_poly.entity_id
_entity_poly.type
_entity_poly.pdbx_seq_one_letter_code
_entity_poly.pdbx_strand_id
1 'polypeptide(L)' 'ASENTFAKKLVNVLGNEVLTTNEIMLRLGMTHKPTFRKNYLNPAIEMGLVEMTVPGKPRSRYQKYRKIS' A
#
# COMPACT_ATOMS: atom_id res chain seq x y z
N ALA A 1 -17.92 13.15 -4.27
CA ALA A 1 -16.55 12.73 -4.15
C ALA A 1 -16.48 11.23 -3.96
N SER A 2 -15.73 10.62 -4.75
CA SER A 2 -15.58 9.20 -4.67
C SER A 2 -14.57 8.84 -3.60
N GLU A 3 -14.96 8.01 -2.68
CA GLU A 3 -14.01 7.39 -1.78
C GLU A 3 -13.28 6.30 -2.54
N ASN A 4 -11.98 6.24 -2.35
CA ASN A 4 -11.22 5.16 -2.94
C ASN A 4 -11.31 3.93 -2.05
N THR A 5 -12.24 3.04 -2.36
CA THR A 5 -12.47 1.82 -1.59
C THR A 5 -11.23 0.92 -1.55
N PHE A 6 -10.47 0.91 -2.64
CA PHE A 6 -9.25 0.09 -2.69
C PHE A 6 -8.19 0.62 -1.73
N ALA A 7 -8.04 1.93 -1.64
CA ALA A 7 -7.10 2.52 -0.70
C ALA A 7 -7.51 2.21 0.74
N LYS A 8 -8.79 2.26 1.04
CA LYS A 8 -9.29 1.91 2.38
C LYS A 8 -9.05 0.45 2.71
N LYS A 9 -9.23 -0.46 1.76
CA LYS A 9 -8.91 -1.87 1.95
C LYS A 9 -7.44 -2.06 2.28
N LEU A 10 -6.57 -1.36 1.59
CA LEU A 10 -5.14 -1.41 1.84
C LEU A 10 -4.83 -1.00 3.29
N VAL A 11 -5.39 0.10 3.73
CA VAL A 11 -5.18 0.59 5.09
C VAL A 11 -5.67 -0.42 6.13
N ASN A 12 -6.83 -1.02 5.89
CA ASN A 12 -7.37 -2.02 6.80
C ASN A 12 -6.48 -3.25 6.89
N VAL A 13 -5.93 -3.68 5.77
CA VAL A 13 -5.03 -4.84 5.71
C VAL A 13 -3.72 -4.53 6.43
N LEU A 14 -3.21 -3.32 6.27
CA LEU A 14 -2.00 -2.90 6.95
C LEU A 14 -2.16 -2.84 8.47
N GLY A 15 -3.26 -2.29 8.93
CA GLY A 15 -3.45 -2.05 10.36
C GLY A 15 -2.32 -1.19 10.90
N ASN A 16 -1.69 -1.63 11.99
CA ASN A 16 -0.56 -0.93 12.60
C ASN A 16 0.78 -1.57 12.24
N GLU A 17 0.81 -2.43 11.23
CA GLU A 17 2.02 -3.14 10.84
C GLU A 17 2.75 -2.41 9.72
N VAL A 18 4.02 -2.76 9.56
CA VAL A 18 4.86 -2.27 8.46
C VAL A 18 5.10 -3.47 7.56
N LEU A 19 4.58 -3.42 6.34
CA LEU A 19 4.59 -4.56 5.43
C LEU A 19 5.22 -4.21 4.09
N THR A 20 5.82 -5.22 3.46
CA THR A 20 6.31 -5.10 2.08
C THR A 20 5.13 -5.20 1.12
N THR A 21 5.37 -4.81 -0.14
CA THR A 21 4.37 -4.95 -1.20
C THR A 21 3.86 -6.38 -1.29
N ASN A 22 4.76 -7.35 -1.28
CA ASN A 22 4.38 -8.76 -1.40
C ASN A 22 3.51 -9.22 -0.22
N GLU A 23 3.85 -8.79 0.98
CA GLU A 23 3.07 -9.15 2.16
C GLU A 23 1.66 -8.58 2.09
N ILE A 24 1.54 -7.33 1.65
CA ILE A 24 0.23 -6.69 1.50
C ILE A 24 -0.59 -7.41 0.45
N MET A 25 0.02 -7.72 -0.69
CA MET A 25 -0.66 -8.43 -1.77
C MET A 25 -1.17 -9.80 -1.32
N LEU A 26 -0.37 -10.51 -0.54
CA LEU A 26 -0.79 -11.81 -0.01
C LEU A 26 -2.04 -11.67 0.87
N ARG A 27 -2.09 -10.66 1.70
CA ARG A 27 -3.24 -10.41 2.56
C ARG A 27 -4.49 -10.02 1.77
N LEU A 28 -4.29 -9.32 0.64
CA LEU A 28 -5.40 -8.93 -0.23
C LEU A 28 -5.81 -10.05 -1.19
N GLY A 29 -5.00 -11.09 -1.30
CA GLY A 29 -5.27 -12.16 -2.26
C GLY A 29 -4.95 -11.78 -3.69
N MET A 30 -4.06 -10.82 -3.89
CA MET A 30 -3.68 -10.35 -5.22
C MET A 30 -2.36 -10.97 -5.68
N THR A 31 -2.25 -11.20 -6.99
CA THR A 31 -1.04 -11.78 -7.58
C THR A 31 -0.42 -10.89 -8.65
N HIS A 32 -1.14 -9.87 -9.12
CA HIS A 32 -0.68 -8.99 -10.19
C HIS A 32 -0.20 -7.66 -9.63
N LYS A 33 1.11 -7.52 -9.51
CA LYS A 33 1.72 -6.36 -8.87
C LYS A 33 1.38 -5.00 -9.52
N PRO A 34 1.44 -4.86 -10.86
CA PRO A 34 1.08 -3.57 -11.48
C PRO A 34 -0.33 -3.10 -11.15
N THR A 35 -1.30 -4.03 -11.15
CA THR A 35 -2.68 -3.71 -10.80
C THR A 35 -2.77 -3.26 -9.35
N PHE A 36 -2.09 -3.97 -8.45
CA PHE A 36 -2.05 -3.60 -7.04
C PHE A 36 -1.52 -2.18 -6.86
N ARG A 37 -0.39 -1.87 -7.48
CA ARG A 37 0.21 -0.54 -7.35
C ARG A 37 -0.70 0.56 -7.86
N LYS A 38 -1.29 0.34 -9.04
CA LYS A 38 -2.13 1.35 -9.68
C LYS A 38 -3.43 1.59 -8.92
N ASN A 39 -4.08 0.53 -8.47
CA ASN A 39 -5.42 0.63 -7.89
C ASN A 39 -5.43 0.80 -6.38
N TYR A 40 -4.43 0.28 -5.69
CA TYR A 40 -4.40 0.27 -4.23
C TYR A 40 -3.33 1.19 -3.67
N LEU A 41 -2.08 0.95 -4.05
CA LEU A 41 -0.95 1.60 -3.41
C LEU A 41 -0.82 3.07 -3.77
N ASN A 42 -0.79 3.38 -5.07
CA ASN A 42 -0.63 4.77 -5.51
C ASN A 42 -1.73 5.69 -4.98
N PRO A 43 -3.02 5.29 -5.07
CA PRO A 43 -4.08 6.12 -4.49
C PRO A 43 -3.93 6.31 -2.98
N ALA A 44 -3.53 5.27 -2.26
CA ALA A 44 -3.35 5.37 -0.82
C ALA A 44 -2.23 6.35 -0.46
N ILE A 45 -1.15 6.34 -1.22
CA ILE A 45 -0.05 7.28 -1.02
C ILE A 45 -0.49 8.70 -1.34
N GLU A 46 -1.19 8.89 -2.46
CA GLU A 46 -1.66 10.21 -2.87
C GLU A 46 -2.66 10.81 -1.89
N MET A 47 -3.49 9.97 -1.28
CA MET A 47 -4.46 10.41 -0.28
C MET A 47 -3.83 10.65 1.09
N GLY A 48 -2.56 10.34 1.25
CA GLY A 48 -1.88 10.49 2.53
C GLY A 48 -2.27 9.46 3.56
N LEU A 49 -2.74 8.29 3.14
CA LEU A 49 -3.15 7.22 4.04
C LEU A 49 -2.01 6.28 4.39
N VAL A 50 -1.03 6.18 3.50
CA VAL A 50 0.08 5.24 3.60
C VAL A 50 1.36 5.95 3.21
N GLU A 51 2.46 5.60 3.86
CA GLU A 51 3.77 6.15 3.50
C GLU A 51 4.80 5.04 3.30
N MET A 52 5.83 5.38 2.53
CA MET A 52 6.97 4.49 2.30
C MET A 52 7.97 4.65 3.44
N THR A 53 8.54 3.53 3.90
CA THR A 53 9.58 3.58 4.93
C THR A 53 10.95 3.93 4.35
N VAL A 54 11.13 3.71 3.05
CA VAL A 54 12.37 4.09 2.33
C VAL A 54 11.96 4.98 1.15
N PRO A 55 11.62 6.26 1.40
CA PRO A 55 11.01 7.11 0.37
C PRO A 55 11.90 7.38 -0.83
N GLY A 56 13.22 7.33 -0.67
CA GLY A 56 14.13 7.57 -1.78
C GLY A 56 14.31 6.39 -2.72
N LYS A 57 13.76 5.23 -2.39
CA LYS A 57 13.96 4.01 -3.17
C LYS A 57 12.67 3.20 -3.26
N PRO A 58 11.67 3.68 -4.01
CA PRO A 58 10.37 3.02 -4.05
C PRO A 58 10.41 1.58 -4.59
N ARG A 59 11.43 1.23 -5.35
CA ARG A 59 11.57 -0.11 -5.91
C ARG A 59 12.53 -1.01 -5.15
N SER A 60 13.06 -0.54 -4.04
CA SER A 60 13.93 -1.36 -3.21
C SER A 60 13.17 -2.57 -2.67
N ARG A 61 13.83 -3.72 -2.64
CA ARG A 61 13.25 -4.92 -2.02
C ARG A 61 13.07 -4.76 -0.52
N TYR A 62 13.72 -3.77 0.07
CA TYR A 62 13.55 -3.44 1.49
C TYR A 62 12.45 -2.43 1.72
N GLN A 63 11.80 -1.95 0.66
CA GLN A 63 10.72 -0.98 0.78
C GLN A 63 9.54 -1.59 1.52
N LYS A 64 9.07 -0.88 2.52
CA LYS A 64 7.87 -1.26 3.27
C LYS A 64 6.92 -0.08 3.32
N TYR A 65 5.69 -0.38 3.65
CA TYR A 65 4.64 0.61 3.72
C TYR A 65 3.96 0.54 5.07
N ARG A 66 3.53 1.70 5.56
CA ARG A 66 2.82 1.76 6.83
C ARG A 66 1.69 2.78 6.74
N LYS A 67 0.69 2.59 7.59
CA LYS A 67 -0.44 3.51 7.67
C LYS A 67 0.00 4.79 8.36
N ILE A 68 -0.41 5.93 7.80
CA ILE A 68 -0.23 7.23 8.44
C ILE A 68 -1.38 7.44 9.42
N SER A 69 -1.03 7.66 10.67
CA SER A 69 -2.03 7.87 11.73
C SER A 69 -2.45 9.30 11.81
#